data_a11159c5e6afb4b746dfe79964ca829e
#
_entry.id   a11159c5e6afb4b746dfe79964ca829e
#
_cell.length_a   1.000
_cell.length_b   1.000
_cell.length_c   1.000
_cell.angle_alpha   90.00
_cell.angle_beta   90.00
_cell.angle_gamma   90.00
#
_symmetry.space_group_name_H-M   'P 1'
#
loop_
_entity.id
_entity.type
_entity.pdbx_description
1 polymer ?
#
loop_
_entity_poly.entity_id
_entity_poly.type
_entity_poly.pdbx_seq_one_letter_code
_entity_poly.pdbx_strand_id
1 'polypeptide(L)'
;MLTIAMNGTKHLVLNRRKFLGIAAGLVAAGVIPRNALALAAPYSFKQGAYDITVVSDGTLTLPFSVVSPDAKPEDLAKLLGAAAQGDKAQFEASPLLLKSGSDVVLLDTGAGGNFGPTMGKIAESLKAAGTEAGAVTKVIYTHAHPDHLWGTLGADGKSVFPNASFHVAEAEWNFWVTPDLASKMPKDMEGMVKT
;
A
#
# COMPACT_ATOMS: atom_id res chain seq x y z
N MET A 1 -11.04 -12.75 -13.17
CA MET A 1 -11.36 -14.09 -12.63
C MET A 1 -10.05 -14.67 -12.13
N LEU A 2 -9.89 -14.78 -10.83
CA LEU A 2 -8.66 -15.30 -10.23
C LEU A 2 -8.87 -16.78 -9.88
N THR A 3 -8.05 -17.67 -10.42
CA THR A 3 -8.10 -19.10 -10.12
C THR A 3 -6.92 -19.44 -9.23
N ILE A 4 -7.18 -19.92 -8.02
CA ILE A 4 -6.15 -20.39 -7.09
C ILE A 4 -6.19 -21.93 -7.12
N ALA A 5 -5.08 -22.56 -7.52
CA ALA A 5 -4.93 -24.01 -7.49
C ALA A 5 -4.43 -24.45 -6.10
N MET A 6 -5.19 -25.29 -5.42
CA MET A 6 -4.76 -25.99 -4.20
C MET A 6 -4.48 -27.46 -4.52
N ASN A 7 -3.45 -28.05 -3.92
CA ASN A 7 -3.08 -29.44 -4.13
C ASN A 7 -4.24 -30.39 -3.83
N GLY A 8 -4.70 -31.12 -4.85
CA GLY A 8 -5.77 -32.12 -4.76
C GLY A 8 -7.13 -31.62 -5.31
N THR A 9 -7.27 -31.63 -6.62
CA THR A 9 -8.53 -31.72 -7.42
C THR A 9 -9.78 -30.90 -7.00
N LYS A 10 -9.68 -29.84 -6.22
CA LYS A 10 -10.78 -28.88 -6.03
C LYS A 10 -10.31 -27.47 -6.33
N HIS A 11 -10.77 -26.90 -7.43
CA HIS A 11 -10.53 -25.50 -7.77
C HIS A 11 -11.54 -24.63 -6.99
N LEU A 12 -11.04 -23.78 -6.11
CA LEU A 12 -11.87 -22.76 -5.46
C LEU A 12 -11.93 -21.54 -6.37
N VAL A 13 -13.05 -21.35 -7.07
CA VAL A 13 -13.29 -20.15 -7.87
C VAL A 13 -13.85 -19.07 -6.94
N LEU A 14 -13.00 -18.12 -6.57
CA LEU A 14 -13.42 -16.95 -5.80
C LEU A 14 -13.87 -15.85 -6.77
N ASN A 15 -15.15 -15.47 -6.72
CA ASN A 15 -15.61 -14.24 -7.33
C ASN A 15 -15.37 -13.06 -6.36
N ARG A 16 -15.41 -11.81 -6.87
CA ARG A 16 -15.17 -10.60 -6.05
C ARG A 16 -15.99 -10.56 -4.76
N ARG A 17 -17.25 -11.02 -4.80
CA ARG A 17 -18.13 -11.07 -3.60
C ARG A 17 -17.68 -12.07 -2.54
N LYS A 18 -17.20 -13.24 -2.96
CA LYS A 18 -16.70 -14.27 -2.02
C LYS A 18 -15.36 -13.87 -1.43
N PHE A 19 -14.49 -13.20 -2.19
CA PHE A 19 -13.23 -12.66 -1.68
C PHE A 19 -13.47 -11.58 -0.61
N LEU A 20 -14.36 -10.64 -0.87
CA LEU A 20 -14.75 -9.60 0.11
C LEU A 20 -15.46 -10.20 1.34
N GLY A 21 -16.25 -11.27 1.18
CA GLY A 21 -16.91 -11.96 2.29
C GLY A 21 -15.94 -12.71 3.21
N ILE A 22 -14.85 -13.26 2.69
CA ILE A 22 -13.81 -13.92 3.50
C ILE A 22 -12.96 -12.87 4.25
N ALA A 23 -12.63 -11.76 3.62
CA ALA A 23 -11.94 -10.65 4.27
C ALA A 23 -12.77 -10.04 5.42
N ALA A 24 -14.08 -9.90 5.24
CA ALA A 24 -15.00 -9.42 6.29
C ALA A 24 -15.19 -10.43 7.45
N GLY A 25 -15.11 -11.73 7.19
CA GLY A 25 -15.29 -12.77 8.20
C GLY A 25 -14.13 -12.91 9.20
N LEU A 26 -12.93 -12.51 8.81
CA LEU A 26 -11.74 -12.54 9.68
C LEU A 26 -11.69 -11.38 10.69
N VAL A 27 -12.42 -10.30 10.43
CA VAL A 27 -12.50 -9.12 11.32
C VAL A 27 -13.50 -9.35 12.49
N ALA A 28 -14.40 -10.32 12.39
CA ALA A 28 -15.48 -10.51 13.36
C ALA A 28 -15.10 -11.30 14.64
N ALA A 29 -13.87 -11.78 14.77
CA ALA A 29 -13.45 -12.68 15.85
C ALA A 29 -12.50 -12.09 16.90
N GLY A 30 -12.24 -10.78 16.90
CA GLY A 30 -11.35 -10.19 17.89
C GLY A 30 -11.77 -8.78 18.30
N VAL A 31 -12.12 -8.59 19.56
CA VAL A 31 -12.16 -7.27 20.19
C VAL A 31 -10.71 -6.76 20.26
N ILE A 32 -10.25 -6.07 19.23
CA ILE A 32 -8.97 -5.37 19.26
C ILE A 32 -9.17 -4.12 20.12
N PRO A 33 -8.38 -3.94 21.20
CA PRO A 33 -8.44 -2.70 21.96
C PRO A 33 -8.11 -1.53 21.04
N ARG A 34 -8.95 -0.50 21.05
CA ARG A 34 -8.92 0.67 20.16
C ARG A 34 -7.64 1.53 20.22
N ASN A 35 -6.65 1.17 21.02
CA ASN A 35 -5.48 2.02 21.30
C ASN A 35 -4.13 1.50 20.78
N ALA A 36 -4.11 0.43 20.01
CA ALA A 36 -2.90 0.03 19.29
C ALA A 36 -3.33 -0.23 17.84
N LEU A 37 -3.06 0.73 16.95
CA LEU A 37 -2.97 0.47 15.52
C LEU A 37 -1.73 -0.42 15.34
N ALA A 38 -1.88 -1.71 15.66
CA ALA A 38 -0.86 -2.68 15.40
C ALA A 38 -0.67 -2.73 13.88
N LEU A 39 0.58 -2.64 13.47
CA LEU A 39 0.96 -2.87 12.08
C LEU A 39 0.32 -4.19 11.61
N ALA A 40 -0.30 -4.17 10.45
CA ALA A 40 -0.88 -5.39 9.88
C ALA A 40 0.19 -6.45 9.72
N ALA A 41 -0.08 -7.66 10.18
CA ALA A 41 0.88 -8.76 10.06
C ALA A 41 1.10 -9.09 8.57
N PRO A 42 2.35 -9.34 8.13
CA PRO A 42 2.62 -9.72 6.76
C PRO A 42 1.84 -10.97 6.34
N TYR A 43 1.27 -10.94 5.15
CA TYR A 43 0.53 -12.05 4.57
C TYR A 43 1.26 -12.61 3.35
N SER A 44 1.63 -13.88 3.37
CA SER A 44 2.44 -14.50 2.32
C SER A 44 1.69 -15.58 1.55
N PHE A 45 1.94 -15.65 0.25
CA PHE A 45 1.43 -16.68 -0.66
C PHE A 45 2.39 -16.89 -1.83
N LYS A 46 2.20 -18.00 -2.57
CA LYS A 46 2.97 -18.30 -3.79
C LYS A 46 2.13 -18.05 -5.03
N GLN A 47 2.76 -17.48 -6.06
CA GLN A 47 2.19 -17.34 -7.39
C GLN A 47 3.23 -17.78 -8.42
N GLY A 48 3.08 -19.00 -8.93
CA GLY A 48 4.09 -19.59 -9.80
C GLY A 48 5.45 -19.72 -9.11
N ALA A 49 6.48 -19.14 -9.69
CA ALA A 49 7.85 -19.12 -9.14
C ALA A 49 8.09 -17.98 -8.12
N TYR A 50 7.09 -17.17 -7.83
CA TYR A 50 7.22 -16.01 -6.94
C TYR A 50 6.69 -16.33 -5.55
N ASP A 51 7.49 -16.01 -4.53
CA ASP A 51 7.02 -15.85 -3.15
C ASP A 51 6.59 -14.40 -2.97
N ILE A 52 5.30 -14.19 -2.69
CA ILE A 52 4.71 -12.85 -2.56
C ILE A 52 4.29 -12.64 -1.12
N THR A 53 4.68 -11.50 -0.56
CA THR A 53 4.26 -11.08 0.78
C THR A 53 3.66 -9.69 0.72
N VAL A 54 2.43 -9.54 1.18
CA VAL A 54 1.81 -8.24 1.44
C VAL A 54 2.44 -7.71 2.72
N VAL A 55 3.07 -6.55 2.64
CA VAL A 55 3.63 -5.82 3.77
C VAL A 55 2.84 -4.53 3.99
N SER A 56 3.10 -3.81 5.06
CA SER A 56 2.37 -2.59 5.41
C SER A 56 3.32 -1.43 5.64
N ASP A 57 2.96 -0.26 5.12
CA ASP A 57 3.58 1.01 5.55
C ASP A 57 2.75 1.72 6.62
N GLY A 58 1.62 1.12 7.03
CA GLY A 58 0.67 1.66 7.99
C GLY A 58 -0.61 2.15 7.34
N THR A 59 -1.36 2.97 8.08
CA THR A 59 -2.69 3.43 7.66
C THR A 59 -2.71 4.93 7.40
N LEU A 60 -3.39 5.34 6.33
CA LEU A 60 -3.69 6.72 6.00
C LEU A 60 -5.19 6.95 6.03
N THR A 61 -5.58 8.21 6.25
CA THR A 61 -6.98 8.61 6.30
C THR A 61 -7.23 9.67 5.24
N LEU A 62 -8.16 9.41 4.32
CA LEU A 62 -8.49 10.29 3.20
C LEU A 62 -9.95 10.75 3.28
N PRO A 63 -10.25 12.01 2.88
CA PRO A 63 -11.63 12.47 2.73
C PRO A 63 -12.40 11.66 1.69
N PHE A 64 -13.68 11.46 1.90
CA PHE A 64 -14.55 10.79 0.93
C PHE A 64 -14.55 11.48 -0.44
N SER A 65 -14.43 12.82 -0.44
CA SER A 65 -14.31 13.59 -1.68
C SER A 65 -13.08 13.27 -2.52
N VAL A 66 -12.02 12.75 -1.91
CA VAL A 66 -10.81 12.28 -2.61
C VAL A 66 -10.99 10.83 -3.08
N VAL A 67 -11.60 10.00 -2.25
CA VAL A 67 -11.75 8.55 -2.53
C VAL A 67 -12.78 8.30 -3.62
N SER A 68 -13.89 9.01 -3.59
CA SER A 68 -14.98 8.87 -4.56
C SER A 68 -15.81 10.16 -4.59
N PRO A 69 -15.39 11.16 -5.39
CA PRO A 69 -16.01 12.48 -5.41
C PRO A 69 -17.48 12.48 -5.83
N ASP A 70 -17.88 11.47 -6.63
CA ASP A 70 -19.24 11.36 -7.17
C ASP A 70 -20.20 10.54 -6.27
N ALA A 71 -19.67 9.92 -5.22
CA ALA A 71 -20.49 9.09 -4.33
C ALA A 71 -21.08 9.92 -3.18
N LYS A 72 -22.28 9.54 -2.74
CA LYS A 72 -22.87 10.12 -1.55
C LYS A 72 -22.11 9.70 -0.29
N PRO A 73 -21.74 10.61 0.60
CA PRO A 73 -20.99 10.29 1.83
C PRO A 73 -21.65 9.21 2.69
N GLU A 74 -22.99 9.23 2.77
CA GLU A 74 -23.76 8.23 3.54
C GLU A 74 -23.64 6.81 2.96
N ASP A 75 -23.58 6.67 1.63
CA ASP A 75 -23.41 5.38 0.97
C ASP A 75 -21.98 4.86 1.15
N LEU A 76 -20.98 5.75 1.09
CA LEU A 76 -19.59 5.42 1.39
C LEU A 76 -19.41 4.99 2.85
N ALA A 77 -19.96 5.74 3.79
CA ALA A 77 -19.88 5.39 5.21
C ALA A 77 -20.51 4.01 5.49
N LYS A 78 -21.65 3.72 4.87
CA LYS A 78 -22.31 2.43 4.99
C LYS A 78 -21.48 1.29 4.37
N LEU A 79 -20.86 1.52 3.21
CA LEU A 79 -20.04 0.52 2.53
C LEU A 79 -18.76 0.21 3.30
N LEU A 80 -18.11 1.25 3.82
CA LEU A 80 -16.82 1.16 4.50
C LEU A 80 -16.95 0.70 5.97
N GLY A 81 -18.13 0.88 6.57
CA GLY A 81 -18.40 0.42 7.94
C GLY A 81 -17.37 0.98 8.93
N ALA A 82 -16.64 0.10 9.61
CA ALA A 82 -15.64 0.51 10.62
C ALA A 82 -14.44 1.30 10.08
N ALA A 83 -14.19 1.25 8.77
CA ALA A 83 -13.14 2.05 8.14
C ALA A 83 -13.58 3.51 7.88
N ALA A 84 -14.88 3.81 8.00
CA ALA A 84 -15.39 5.17 7.93
C ALA A 84 -15.14 5.91 9.25
N GLN A 85 -14.62 7.13 9.15
CA GLN A 85 -14.34 8.04 10.27
C GLN A 85 -14.94 9.42 9.96
N GLY A 86 -16.25 9.57 10.21
CA GLY A 86 -16.99 10.77 9.80
C GLY A 86 -17.09 10.84 8.27
N ASP A 87 -16.53 11.88 7.68
CA ASP A 87 -16.45 12.13 6.24
C ASP A 87 -15.16 11.62 5.59
N LYS A 88 -14.41 10.77 6.29
CA LYS A 88 -13.13 10.22 5.87
C LYS A 88 -13.14 8.68 5.90
N ALA A 89 -12.23 8.08 5.15
CA ALA A 89 -11.99 6.65 5.16
C ALA A 89 -10.55 6.35 5.54
N GLN A 90 -10.36 5.29 6.32
CA GLN A 90 -9.05 4.76 6.65
C GLN A 90 -8.67 3.66 5.67
N PHE A 91 -7.46 3.73 5.15
CA PHE A 91 -6.87 2.78 4.21
C PHE A 91 -5.55 2.26 4.74
N GLU A 92 -5.23 1.03 4.39
CA GLU A 92 -3.93 0.42 4.61
C GLU A 92 -3.06 0.66 3.37
N ALA A 93 -1.85 1.21 3.55
CA ALA A 93 -0.84 1.19 2.49
C ALA A 93 -0.16 -0.18 2.49
N SER A 94 -0.39 -0.95 1.42
CA SER A 94 -0.04 -2.38 1.34
C SER A 94 0.93 -2.67 0.20
N PRO A 95 2.21 -2.28 0.30
CA PRO A 95 3.24 -2.66 -0.65
C PRO A 95 3.38 -4.18 -0.76
N LEU A 96 3.89 -4.65 -1.92
CA LEU A 96 4.13 -6.08 -2.14
C LEU A 96 5.62 -6.38 -2.21
N LEU A 97 6.06 -7.32 -1.39
CA LEU A 97 7.39 -7.91 -1.47
C LEU A 97 7.33 -9.18 -2.31
N LEU A 98 8.10 -9.23 -3.40
CA LEU A 98 8.22 -10.40 -4.28
C LEU A 98 9.65 -10.95 -4.21
N LYS A 99 9.78 -12.26 -4.04
CA LYS A 99 11.08 -12.95 -4.10
C LYS A 99 11.06 -14.01 -5.20
N SER A 100 12.10 -14.01 -6.04
CA SER A 100 12.31 -15.03 -7.06
C SER A 100 13.80 -15.15 -7.36
N GLY A 101 14.40 -16.30 -7.10
CA GLY A 101 15.85 -16.48 -7.20
C GLY A 101 16.60 -15.48 -6.31
N SER A 102 17.48 -14.69 -6.90
CA SER A 102 18.23 -13.63 -6.21
C SER A 102 17.49 -12.28 -6.14
N ASP A 103 16.37 -12.15 -6.82
CA ASP A 103 15.62 -10.91 -6.87
C ASP A 103 14.72 -10.77 -5.64
N VAL A 104 14.85 -9.63 -4.97
CA VAL A 104 14.00 -9.18 -3.88
C VAL A 104 13.41 -7.84 -4.33
N VAL A 105 12.18 -7.90 -4.82
CA VAL A 105 11.49 -6.77 -5.45
C VAL A 105 10.42 -6.23 -4.52
N LEU A 106 10.40 -4.92 -4.32
CA LEU A 106 9.33 -4.24 -3.59
C LEU A 106 8.49 -3.43 -4.59
N LEU A 107 7.19 -3.67 -4.61
CA LEU A 107 6.24 -2.84 -5.36
C LEU A 107 5.68 -1.79 -4.41
N ASP A 108 5.98 -0.52 -4.70
CA ASP A 108 5.70 0.66 -3.88
C ASP A 108 6.42 0.66 -2.53
N THR A 109 6.53 1.84 -1.92
CA THR A 109 7.26 2.05 -0.66
C THR A 109 6.38 2.63 0.45
N GLY A 110 5.12 2.94 0.15
CA GLY A 110 4.25 3.66 1.07
C GLY A 110 4.54 5.17 1.10
N ALA A 111 3.99 5.84 2.07
CA ALA A 111 4.10 7.30 2.25
C ALA A 111 5.26 7.72 3.19
N GLY A 112 5.91 6.76 3.82
CA GLY A 112 6.84 7.09 4.90
C GLY A 112 6.14 7.86 6.04
N GLY A 113 6.88 8.64 6.80
CA GLY A 113 6.33 9.43 7.90
C GLY A 113 5.51 10.67 7.49
N ASN A 114 5.27 10.90 6.20
CA ASN A 114 4.73 12.18 5.70
C ASN A 114 3.20 12.26 5.73
N PHE A 115 2.49 11.15 5.85
CA PHE A 115 1.02 11.10 5.96
C PHE A 115 0.51 10.87 7.39
N GLY A 116 1.32 11.21 8.38
CA GLY A 116 0.93 11.13 9.78
C GLY A 116 1.60 9.99 10.57
N PRO A 117 1.32 9.89 11.86
CA PRO A 117 2.09 9.04 12.80
C PRO A 117 1.83 7.54 12.61
N THR A 118 0.81 7.18 11.87
CA THR A 118 0.43 5.77 11.59
C THR A 118 1.15 5.19 10.38
N MET A 119 1.82 6.03 9.58
CA MET A 119 2.58 5.66 8.39
C MET A 119 4.08 5.54 8.68
N GLY A 120 4.87 5.16 7.66
CA GLY A 120 6.32 5.02 7.75
C GLY A 120 6.78 3.72 8.40
N LYS A 121 6.03 2.64 8.23
CA LYS A 121 6.26 1.33 8.86
C LYS A 121 6.85 0.28 7.92
N ILE A 122 7.17 0.65 6.68
CA ILE A 122 7.59 -0.31 5.66
C ILE A 122 8.82 -1.14 6.08
N ALA A 123 9.84 -0.50 6.66
CA ALA A 123 11.04 -1.21 7.10
C ALA A 123 10.75 -2.18 8.26
N GLU A 124 9.89 -1.80 9.20
CA GLU A 124 9.43 -2.66 10.29
C GLU A 124 8.63 -3.85 9.78
N SER A 125 7.73 -3.62 8.82
CA SER A 125 6.91 -4.66 8.21
C SER A 125 7.73 -5.63 7.37
N LEU A 126 8.71 -5.15 6.60
CA LEU A 126 9.67 -5.99 5.88
C LEU A 126 10.45 -6.89 6.82
N LYS A 127 10.94 -6.33 7.93
CA LYS A 127 11.64 -7.11 8.96
C LYS A 127 10.75 -8.18 9.59
N ALA A 128 9.49 -7.88 9.87
CA ALA A 128 8.51 -8.85 10.33
C ALA A 128 8.24 -9.95 9.28
N ALA A 129 8.39 -9.64 7.99
CA ALA A 129 8.35 -10.58 6.87
C ALA A 129 9.68 -11.33 6.64
N GLY A 130 10.67 -11.19 7.53
CA GLY A 130 11.98 -11.84 7.43
C GLY A 130 12.87 -11.25 6.32
N THR A 131 12.73 -9.96 6.02
CA THR A 131 13.52 -9.26 4.98
C THR A 131 13.97 -7.91 5.50
N GLU A 132 15.28 -7.70 5.58
CA GLU A 132 15.82 -6.37 5.87
C GLU A 132 15.64 -5.45 4.66
N ALA A 133 15.39 -4.15 4.88
CA ALA A 133 15.22 -3.18 3.79
C ALA A 133 16.45 -3.10 2.86
N GLY A 134 17.65 -3.28 3.40
CA GLY A 134 18.89 -3.34 2.63
C GLY A 134 19.03 -4.60 1.75
N ALA A 135 18.17 -5.60 1.91
CA ALA A 135 18.15 -6.78 1.04
C ALA A 135 17.28 -6.59 -0.21
N VAL A 136 16.48 -5.52 -0.28
CA VAL A 136 15.68 -5.18 -1.46
C VAL A 136 16.62 -4.82 -2.60
N THR A 137 16.49 -5.51 -3.74
CA THR A 137 17.33 -5.31 -4.93
C THR A 137 16.69 -4.39 -5.96
N LYS A 138 15.37 -4.34 -5.98
CA LYS A 138 14.58 -3.49 -6.89
C LYS A 138 13.37 -2.92 -6.18
N VAL A 139 13.09 -1.64 -6.41
CA VAL A 139 11.83 -1.00 -6.08
C VAL A 139 11.14 -0.64 -7.39
N ILE A 140 9.90 -1.04 -7.57
CA ILE A 140 9.09 -0.72 -8.75
C ILE A 140 7.86 0.03 -8.28
N TYR A 141 7.68 1.25 -8.77
CA TYR A 141 6.50 2.06 -8.45
C TYR A 141 5.36 1.77 -9.42
N THR A 142 4.18 1.47 -8.88
CA THR A 142 2.96 1.34 -9.67
C THR A 142 2.60 2.69 -10.30
N HIS A 143 2.78 3.76 -9.53
CA HIS A 143 2.68 5.15 -9.94
C HIS A 143 3.36 6.05 -8.88
N ALA A 144 3.54 7.33 -9.16
CA ALA A 144 4.32 8.22 -8.31
C ALA A 144 3.49 9.13 -7.39
N HIS A 145 2.32 8.68 -6.93
CA HIS A 145 1.61 9.38 -5.85
C HIS A 145 2.39 9.27 -4.53
N PRO A 146 2.23 10.25 -3.62
CA PRO A 146 2.96 10.32 -2.36
C PRO A 146 2.87 9.07 -1.49
N ASP A 147 1.71 8.45 -1.42
CA ASP A 147 1.45 7.24 -0.61
C ASP A 147 2.05 5.95 -1.22
N HIS A 148 2.68 6.04 -2.38
CA HIS A 148 3.41 4.96 -3.05
C HIS A 148 4.92 5.20 -3.11
N LEU A 149 5.35 6.48 -3.13
CA LEU A 149 6.73 6.88 -3.42
C LEU A 149 7.48 7.42 -2.19
N TRP A 150 6.83 8.19 -1.30
CA TRP A 150 7.52 8.97 -0.26
C TRP A 150 8.21 8.11 0.80
N GLY A 151 7.83 6.83 0.96
CA GLY A 151 8.53 5.88 1.82
C GLY A 151 9.92 5.48 1.33
N THR A 152 10.35 5.99 0.16
CA THR A 152 11.69 5.75 -0.39
C THR A 152 12.79 6.37 0.44
N LEU A 153 12.53 7.55 1.02
CA LEU A 153 13.50 8.28 1.84
C LEU A 153 13.11 8.23 3.32
N GLY A 154 14.11 8.00 4.15
CA GLY A 154 13.99 8.15 5.59
C GLY A 154 13.96 9.61 6.03
N ALA A 155 13.72 9.85 7.31
CA ALA A 155 13.71 11.21 7.90
C ALA A 155 15.06 11.93 7.78
N ASP A 156 16.15 11.19 7.57
CA ASP A 156 17.50 11.71 7.33
C ASP A 156 17.78 12.03 5.85
N GLY A 157 16.79 11.89 4.97
CA GLY A 157 16.90 12.12 3.53
C GLY A 157 17.66 11.03 2.77
N LYS A 158 18.03 9.92 3.43
CA LYS A 158 18.69 8.80 2.76
C LYS A 158 17.69 7.74 2.32
N SER A 159 18.06 6.99 1.28
CA SER A 159 17.24 5.87 0.84
C SER A 159 17.09 4.82 1.95
N VAL A 160 15.85 4.42 2.21
CA VAL A 160 15.50 3.26 3.05
C VAL A 160 15.99 1.96 2.41
N PHE A 161 16.17 1.95 1.09
CA PHE A 161 16.56 0.80 0.28
C PHE A 161 17.90 1.05 -0.41
N PRO A 162 19.03 1.08 0.33
CA PRO A 162 20.32 1.59 -0.18
C PRO A 162 20.93 0.76 -1.32
N ASN A 163 20.50 -0.50 -1.46
CA ASN A 163 21.03 -1.42 -2.48
C ASN A 163 20.07 -1.64 -3.65
N ALA A 164 18.91 -0.97 -3.65
CA ALA A 164 17.91 -1.15 -4.69
C ALA A 164 18.15 -0.27 -5.91
N SER A 165 17.82 -0.78 -7.08
CA SER A 165 17.51 0.03 -8.26
C SER A 165 16.04 0.45 -8.23
N PHE A 166 15.74 1.66 -8.71
CA PHE A 166 14.39 2.22 -8.68
C PHE A 166 13.82 2.29 -10.09
N HIS A 167 12.58 1.85 -10.25
CA HIS A 167 11.91 1.74 -11.53
C HIS A 167 10.53 2.38 -11.47
N VAL A 168 10.22 3.18 -12.47
CA VAL A 168 8.90 3.81 -12.66
C VAL A 168 8.58 3.81 -14.15
N ALA A 169 7.31 3.80 -14.51
CA ALA A 169 6.91 3.92 -15.90
C ALA A 169 7.35 5.28 -16.48
N GLU A 170 7.80 5.29 -17.73
CA GLU A 170 8.26 6.52 -18.41
C GLU A 170 7.18 7.61 -18.42
N ALA A 171 5.91 7.23 -18.60
CA ALA A 171 4.79 8.17 -18.59
C ALA A 171 4.63 8.86 -17.22
N GLU A 172 4.77 8.10 -16.12
CA GLU A 172 4.76 8.64 -14.76
C GLU A 172 5.93 9.60 -14.55
N TRP A 173 7.14 9.16 -14.88
CA TRP A 173 8.32 9.99 -14.77
C TRP A 173 8.15 11.33 -15.52
N ASN A 174 7.78 11.27 -16.80
CA ASN A 174 7.60 12.45 -17.64
C ASN A 174 6.52 13.41 -17.11
N PHE A 175 5.47 12.88 -16.51
CA PHE A 175 4.43 13.70 -15.87
C PHE A 175 5.00 14.44 -14.64
N TRP A 176 5.60 13.71 -13.69
CA TRP A 176 6.03 14.27 -12.41
C TRP A 176 7.24 15.20 -12.50
N VAL A 177 8.12 15.01 -13.50
CA VAL A 177 9.24 15.92 -13.76
C VAL A 177 8.92 17.07 -14.72
N THR A 178 7.66 17.22 -15.13
CA THR A 178 7.21 18.31 -15.99
C THR A 178 7.54 19.65 -15.33
N PRO A 179 8.24 20.59 -16.03
CA PRO A 179 8.48 21.92 -15.52
C PRO A 179 7.20 22.62 -15.10
N ASP A 180 7.24 23.30 -13.97
CA ASP A 180 6.11 24.05 -13.40
C ASP A 180 4.86 23.22 -13.09
N LEU A 181 5.02 21.89 -12.90
CA LEU A 181 3.90 21.00 -12.58
C LEU A 181 3.08 21.53 -11.37
N ALA A 182 3.77 21.99 -10.31
CA ALA A 182 3.11 22.53 -9.13
C ALA A 182 2.12 23.66 -9.47
N SER A 183 2.44 24.53 -10.43
CA SER A 183 1.56 25.62 -10.86
C SER A 183 0.34 25.17 -11.67
N LYS A 184 0.40 23.95 -12.20
CA LYS A 184 -0.66 23.31 -13.00
C LYS A 184 -1.58 22.42 -12.18
N MET A 185 -1.18 22.10 -10.94
CA MET A 185 -1.97 21.28 -10.02
C MET A 185 -3.05 22.11 -9.32
N PRO A 186 -4.16 21.50 -8.91
CA PRO A 186 -5.08 22.12 -7.96
C PRO A 186 -4.34 22.60 -6.72
N LYS A 187 -4.74 23.74 -6.15
CA LYS A 187 -4.04 24.37 -5.01
C LYS A 187 -3.85 23.46 -3.81
N ASP A 188 -4.82 22.62 -3.53
CA ASP A 188 -4.80 21.61 -2.46
C ASP A 188 -3.84 20.46 -2.73
N MET A 189 -3.41 20.28 -3.99
CA MET A 189 -2.46 19.25 -4.42
C MET A 189 -1.04 19.78 -4.67
N GLU A 190 -0.81 21.09 -4.67
CA GLU A 190 0.53 21.66 -4.90
C GLU A 190 1.60 21.13 -3.95
N GLY A 191 1.24 20.81 -2.71
CA GLY A 191 2.12 20.23 -1.71
C GLY A 191 2.70 18.87 -2.10
N MET A 192 2.00 18.10 -2.95
CA MET A 192 2.46 16.79 -3.42
C MET A 192 3.65 16.86 -4.36
N VAL A 193 3.84 18.01 -5.02
CA VAL A 193 4.88 18.22 -6.05
C VAL A 193 6.12 18.90 -5.46
N LYS A 194 6.00 19.55 -4.32
CA LYS A 194 7.08 20.34 -3.70
C LYS A 194 7.93 19.56 -2.70
N THR A 195 7.59 18.31 -2.44
CA THR A 195 8.30 17.43 -1.53
C THR A 195 9.28 16.56 -2.29
#